data_20849e3bc5c66e4fe4eac1467a63ba5b
#
_entry.id   20849e3bc5c66e4fe4eac1467a63ba5b
#
_cell.length_a   1.000
_cell.length_b   1.000
_cell.length_c   1.000
_cell.angle_alpha   90.00
_cell.angle_beta   90.00
_cell.angle_gamma   90.00
#
_symmetry.space_group_name_H-M   'P 1'
#
loop_
_entity.id
_entity.type
_entity.pdbx_description
1 polymer ?
#
loop_
_entity_poly.entity_id
_entity_poly.type
_entity_poly.pdbx_seq_one_letter_code
_entity_poly.pdbx_strand_id
1 'polypeptide(L)'
;MKEPIKTKFSPDLNKSLLTTLASYFPPLEFNEALIDVVNVLMDGLSRGDVYINMKEIPKNLELKYKGWPTHHMKALLESGWTKGDNSPIVLSGDLISWRRTHNEIVETIQKILLRNHPINNLSKESSVRIDAKNLAHLNIQQKEAVNLVKSEQIILLSGGPGTGKTSTILQMLLQALTRNPTIDIAMAAPTGKAAKKLKDTIQAGIEGFDDPIKDKLSNIHSKKLHKWLEAGPNGFRRNSQRLLNLDLIVIDEMSMVDLSTINGLLDALTKSCQIILVGDPDQLLPIGSGGIWQILQEKETKTNFQSNSVKLTKSYRNKGDIALLRNTLKDEGVNAFWHL
;
A
#
# COMPACT_ATOMS: atom_id res chain seq x y z
N MET A 1 23.06 3.01 -19.60
CA MET A 1 22.04 3.35 -18.59
C MET A 1 20.97 4.20 -19.25
N LYS A 2 19.77 3.67 -19.43
CA LYS A 2 18.64 4.46 -19.95
C LYS A 2 18.09 5.27 -18.76
N GLU A 3 18.04 6.58 -18.91
CA GLU A 3 17.37 7.45 -17.93
C GLU A 3 15.94 6.99 -17.67
N PRO A 4 15.45 7.04 -16.42
CA PRO A 4 14.05 6.76 -16.14
C PRO A 4 13.19 7.76 -16.90
N ILE A 5 12.15 7.27 -17.56
CA ILE A 5 11.15 8.07 -18.28
C ILE A 5 10.53 9.04 -17.26
N LYS A 6 11.00 10.28 -17.25
CA LYS A 6 10.38 11.37 -16.51
C LYS A 6 9.08 11.71 -17.25
N THR A 7 7.96 11.17 -16.80
CA THR A 7 6.64 11.67 -17.16
C THR A 7 6.41 13.01 -16.44
N LYS A 8 7.08 14.06 -16.91
CA LYS A 8 6.69 15.42 -16.54
C LYS A 8 5.38 15.72 -17.26
N PHE A 9 4.37 16.14 -16.54
CA PHE A 9 3.23 16.78 -17.16
C PHE A 9 3.73 17.93 -18.04
N SER A 10 3.13 18.10 -19.23
CA SER A 10 3.56 19.19 -20.12
C SER A 10 3.32 20.54 -19.44
N PRO A 11 4.16 21.55 -19.67
CA PRO A 11 3.93 22.91 -19.16
C PRO A 11 2.54 23.46 -19.52
N ASP A 12 1.98 23.06 -20.66
CA ASP A 12 0.64 23.42 -21.11
C ASP A 12 -0.44 22.80 -20.22
N LEU A 13 -0.25 21.57 -19.72
CA LEU A 13 -1.20 20.93 -18.81
C LEU A 13 -1.25 21.67 -17.47
N ASN A 14 -0.10 22.03 -16.91
CA ASN A 14 -0.03 22.78 -15.65
C ASN A 14 -0.69 24.16 -15.79
N LYS A 15 -0.48 24.83 -16.91
CA LYS A 15 -1.11 26.12 -17.21
C LYS A 15 -2.64 25.99 -17.36
N SER A 16 -3.10 24.95 -18.06
CA SER A 16 -4.53 24.68 -18.22
C SER A 16 -5.19 24.35 -16.87
N LEU A 17 -4.53 23.55 -16.03
CA LEU A 17 -5.00 23.23 -14.68
C LEU A 17 -5.08 24.49 -13.81
N LEU A 18 -4.06 25.34 -13.82
CA LEU A 18 -4.06 26.60 -13.06
C LEU A 18 -5.20 27.51 -13.47
N THR A 19 -5.44 27.66 -14.77
CA THR A 19 -6.56 28.46 -15.30
C THR A 19 -7.89 27.90 -14.83
N THR A 20 -8.05 26.59 -14.89
CA THR A 20 -9.27 25.89 -14.44
C THR A 20 -9.45 26.04 -12.93
N LEU A 21 -8.41 25.83 -12.14
CA LEU A 21 -8.46 26.02 -10.67
C LEU A 21 -8.84 27.45 -10.31
N ALA A 22 -8.21 28.46 -10.92
CA ALA A 22 -8.50 29.85 -10.65
C ALA A 22 -9.92 30.25 -11.06
N SER A 23 -10.52 29.60 -12.07
CA SER A 23 -11.90 29.83 -12.45
C SER A 23 -12.92 29.27 -11.46
N TYR A 24 -12.67 28.09 -10.91
CA TYR A 24 -13.55 27.47 -9.92
C TYR A 24 -13.28 27.94 -8.47
N PHE A 25 -12.03 28.27 -8.18
CA PHE A 25 -11.56 28.76 -6.88
C PHE A 25 -10.76 30.04 -7.10
N PRO A 26 -11.41 31.19 -7.33
CA PRO A 26 -10.71 32.46 -7.53
C PRO A 26 -9.83 32.76 -6.31
N PRO A 27 -8.50 32.83 -6.45
CA PRO A 27 -7.66 33.14 -5.31
C PRO A 27 -7.79 34.62 -4.92
N LEU A 28 -7.70 34.89 -3.61
CA LEU A 28 -7.72 36.26 -3.09
C LEU A 28 -6.50 37.04 -3.58
N GLU A 29 -5.34 36.35 -3.65
CA GLU A 29 -4.12 36.84 -4.27
C GLU A 29 -3.58 35.77 -5.22
N PHE A 30 -3.16 36.19 -6.42
CA PHE A 30 -2.56 35.32 -7.42
C PHE A 30 -1.17 35.85 -7.79
N ASN A 31 -0.15 35.10 -7.43
CA ASN A 31 1.26 35.48 -7.66
C ASN A 31 2.09 34.27 -8.12
N GLU A 32 3.35 34.53 -8.54
CA GLU A 32 4.24 33.49 -9.04
C GLU A 32 4.51 32.38 -7.99
N ALA A 33 4.61 32.72 -6.71
CA ALA A 33 4.84 31.74 -5.67
C ALA A 33 3.67 30.74 -5.53
N LEU A 34 2.41 31.16 -5.76
CA LEU A 34 1.28 30.27 -5.79
C LEU A 34 1.32 29.33 -7.01
N ILE A 35 1.76 29.81 -8.16
CA ILE A 35 1.98 29.01 -9.36
C ILE A 35 3.03 27.94 -9.09
N ASP A 36 4.10 28.29 -8.41
CA ASP A 36 5.18 27.37 -8.03
C ASP A 36 4.68 26.26 -7.10
N VAL A 37 3.82 26.58 -6.12
CA VAL A 37 3.19 25.57 -5.24
C VAL A 37 2.40 24.55 -6.07
N VAL A 38 1.60 25.02 -7.05
CA VAL A 38 0.83 24.11 -7.92
C VAL A 38 1.76 23.25 -8.76
N ASN A 39 2.83 23.82 -9.32
CA ASN A 39 3.81 23.06 -10.09
C ASN A 39 4.48 21.96 -9.22
N VAL A 40 4.83 22.28 -7.99
CA VAL A 40 5.42 21.31 -7.03
C VAL A 40 4.41 20.19 -6.70
N LEU A 41 3.14 20.52 -6.47
CA LEU A 41 2.09 19.54 -6.25
C LEU A 41 1.87 18.64 -7.47
N MET A 42 1.91 19.20 -8.69
CA MET A 42 1.79 18.41 -9.93
C MET A 42 3.00 17.52 -10.17
N ASP A 43 4.20 18.03 -9.94
CA ASP A 43 5.43 17.25 -10.01
C ASP A 43 5.41 16.10 -8.97
N GLY A 44 4.94 16.36 -7.76
CA GLY A 44 4.75 15.34 -6.72
C GLY A 44 3.76 14.27 -7.15
N LEU A 45 2.59 14.67 -7.65
CA LEU A 45 1.58 13.74 -8.15
C LEU A 45 2.13 12.83 -9.26
N SER A 46 2.98 13.38 -10.16
CA SER A 46 3.62 12.60 -11.23
C SER A 46 4.61 11.56 -10.70
N ARG A 47 5.15 11.75 -9.50
CA ARG A 47 6.03 10.79 -8.81
C ARG A 47 5.27 9.81 -7.92
N GLY A 48 3.95 10.01 -7.76
CA GLY A 48 3.12 9.23 -6.84
C GLY A 48 3.08 9.78 -5.41
N ASP A 49 3.66 10.97 -5.16
CA ASP A 49 3.63 11.61 -3.85
C ASP A 49 2.18 12.05 -3.54
N VAL A 50 1.69 11.73 -2.36
CA VAL A 50 0.35 12.12 -1.89
C VAL A 50 0.37 13.39 -1.05
N TYR A 51 1.47 13.61 -0.35
CA TYR A 51 1.76 14.82 0.42
C TYR A 51 3.13 15.35 0.02
N ILE A 52 3.26 16.64 0.01
CA ILE A 52 4.54 17.33 -0.15
C ILE A 52 4.87 18.02 1.17
N ASN A 53 6.02 17.71 1.76
CA ASN A 53 6.53 18.47 2.89
C ASN A 53 7.21 19.74 2.38
N MET A 54 6.64 20.88 2.70
CA MET A 54 7.14 22.19 2.26
C MET A 54 8.56 22.48 2.74
N LYS A 55 8.99 21.88 3.86
CA LYS A 55 10.34 22.07 4.43
C LYS A 55 11.40 21.11 3.86
N GLU A 56 10.98 19.98 3.29
CA GLU A 56 11.90 18.90 2.86
C GLU A 56 12.10 18.83 1.35
N ILE A 57 11.88 19.92 0.62
CA ILE A 57 12.06 19.90 -0.84
C ILE A 57 13.53 19.68 -1.20
N PRO A 58 13.78 18.80 -2.20
CA PRO A 58 15.12 18.55 -2.67
C PRO A 58 15.85 19.82 -3.08
N LYS A 59 17.13 19.96 -2.72
CA LYS A 59 17.97 21.14 -2.97
C LYS A 59 17.97 21.67 -4.42
N ASN A 60 17.76 20.78 -5.40
CA ASN A 60 17.63 21.15 -6.81
C ASN A 60 16.34 21.93 -7.12
N LEU A 61 15.28 21.82 -6.30
CA LEU A 61 14.06 22.62 -6.42
C LEU A 61 14.19 23.96 -5.69
N GLU A 62 14.94 24.04 -4.59
CA GLU A 62 15.24 25.32 -3.92
C GLU A 62 15.96 26.31 -4.88
N LEU A 63 16.85 25.81 -5.74
CA LEU A 63 17.50 26.61 -6.75
C LEU A 63 16.54 27.13 -7.84
N LYS A 64 15.45 26.40 -8.08
CA LYS A 64 14.42 26.75 -9.07
C LYS A 64 13.42 27.75 -8.52
N TYR A 65 13.05 27.64 -7.24
CA TYR A 65 12.01 28.42 -6.60
C TYR A 65 12.59 29.34 -5.51
N LYS A 66 12.95 30.57 -5.89
CA LYS A 66 13.51 31.56 -4.97
C LYS A 66 12.57 31.86 -3.79
N GLY A 67 13.08 31.79 -2.57
CA GLY A 67 12.33 32.09 -1.35
C GLY A 67 11.46 30.91 -0.83
N TRP A 68 11.65 29.73 -1.41
CA TRP A 68 11.05 28.51 -0.87
C TRP A 68 11.61 28.19 0.51
N PRO A 69 10.80 27.72 1.49
CA PRO A 69 9.34 27.54 1.43
C PRO A 69 8.55 28.77 1.91
N THR A 70 9.21 29.75 2.53
CA THR A 70 8.56 30.82 3.31
C THR A 70 7.62 31.66 2.46
N HIS A 71 8.08 32.16 1.31
CA HIS A 71 7.26 32.98 0.41
C HIS A 71 6.08 32.16 -0.19
N HIS A 72 6.33 30.88 -0.48
CA HIS A 72 5.35 29.98 -1.07
C HIS A 72 4.26 29.59 -0.06
N MET A 73 4.64 29.34 1.19
CA MET A 73 3.68 29.09 2.27
C MET A 73 2.82 30.32 2.53
N LYS A 74 3.42 31.52 2.55
CA LYS A 74 2.67 32.77 2.71
C LYS A 74 1.68 32.94 1.57
N ALA A 75 2.14 32.84 0.31
CA ALA A 75 1.28 32.95 -0.87
C ALA A 75 0.11 31.95 -0.86
N LEU A 76 0.37 30.70 -0.45
CA LEU A 76 -0.66 29.68 -0.32
C LEU A 76 -1.71 30.04 0.73
N LEU A 77 -1.30 30.56 1.88
CA LEU A 77 -2.22 30.98 2.94
C LEU A 77 -3.06 32.21 2.54
N GLU A 78 -2.44 33.18 1.86
CA GLU A 78 -3.07 34.41 1.39
C GLU A 78 -4.02 34.15 0.20
N SER A 79 -3.77 33.13 -0.62
CA SER A 79 -4.64 32.77 -1.73
C SER A 79 -6.04 32.32 -1.33
N GLY A 80 -6.23 31.86 -0.09
CA GLY A 80 -7.49 31.25 0.37
C GLY A 80 -7.68 29.79 -0.08
N TRP A 81 -6.77 29.22 -0.86
CA TRP A 81 -6.87 27.86 -1.42
C TRP A 81 -6.71 26.73 -0.38
N THR A 82 -6.45 27.08 0.86
CA THR A 82 -6.40 26.13 2.00
C THR A 82 -7.54 26.33 2.98
N LYS A 83 -8.43 27.32 2.75
CA LYS A 83 -9.50 27.70 3.69
C LYS A 83 -10.81 26.99 3.37
N GLY A 84 -11.33 26.25 4.35
CA GLY A 84 -12.63 25.58 4.25
C GLY A 84 -12.57 24.20 3.59
N ASP A 85 -13.68 23.47 3.69
CA ASP A 85 -13.77 22.07 3.27
C ASP A 85 -13.74 21.85 1.76
N ASN A 86 -14.11 22.88 0.98
CA ASN A 86 -14.12 22.83 -0.47
C ASN A 86 -12.86 23.42 -1.11
N SER A 87 -11.87 23.85 -0.33
CA SER A 87 -10.62 24.41 -0.87
C SER A 87 -9.86 23.35 -1.68
N PRO A 88 -9.18 23.73 -2.78
CA PRO A 88 -8.51 22.77 -3.67
C PRO A 88 -7.29 22.10 -3.03
N ILE A 89 -6.67 22.74 -2.05
CA ILE A 89 -5.45 22.27 -1.37
C ILE A 89 -5.75 22.08 0.11
N VAL A 90 -5.21 21.03 0.70
CA VAL A 90 -5.17 20.78 2.14
C VAL A 90 -3.79 21.12 2.66
N LEU A 91 -3.73 21.88 3.74
CA LEU A 91 -2.53 22.18 4.50
C LEU A 91 -2.67 21.57 5.90
N SER A 92 -1.75 20.69 6.27
CA SER A 92 -1.68 20.07 7.60
C SER A 92 -0.25 20.21 8.13
N GLY A 93 -0.02 21.16 9.03
CA GLY A 93 1.33 21.53 9.44
C GLY A 93 2.15 22.04 8.25
N ASP A 94 3.24 21.35 7.93
CA ASP A 94 4.10 21.65 6.77
C ASP A 94 3.76 20.81 5.53
N LEU A 95 2.76 19.91 5.63
CA LEU A 95 2.34 19.02 4.54
C LEU A 95 1.24 19.65 3.72
N ILE A 96 1.41 19.65 2.41
CA ILE A 96 0.39 20.07 1.44
C ILE A 96 -0.03 18.89 0.55
N SER A 97 -1.30 18.86 0.19
CA SER A 97 -1.87 17.85 -0.71
C SER A 97 -3.03 18.44 -1.52
N TRP A 98 -3.32 17.83 -2.67
CA TRP A 98 -4.59 18.07 -3.33
C TRP A 98 -5.75 17.59 -2.45
N ARG A 99 -6.81 18.39 -2.34
CA ARG A 99 -8.02 18.03 -1.55
C ARG A 99 -8.59 16.68 -1.95
N ARG A 100 -8.68 16.40 -3.24
CA ARG A 100 -9.18 15.13 -3.74
C ARG A 100 -8.35 13.96 -3.23
N THR A 101 -7.02 14.04 -3.36
CA THR A 101 -6.09 12.99 -2.91
C THR A 101 -6.15 12.81 -1.39
N HIS A 102 -6.18 13.91 -0.65
CA HIS A 102 -6.32 13.87 0.81
C HIS A 102 -7.60 13.15 1.24
N ASN A 103 -8.75 13.53 0.67
CA ASN A 103 -10.04 12.92 1.01
C ASN A 103 -10.06 11.42 0.66
N GLU A 104 -9.51 11.03 -0.48
CA GLU A 104 -9.41 9.62 -0.90
C GLU A 104 -8.52 8.80 0.07
N ILE A 105 -7.42 9.39 0.58
CA ILE A 105 -6.56 8.77 1.59
C ILE A 105 -7.33 8.60 2.89
N VAL A 106 -7.97 9.66 3.38
CA VAL A 106 -8.72 9.64 4.65
C VAL A 106 -9.83 8.60 4.57
N GLU A 107 -10.59 8.58 3.47
CA GLU A 107 -11.65 7.59 3.24
C GLU A 107 -11.09 6.14 3.23
N THR A 108 -9.98 5.93 2.52
CA THR A 108 -9.33 4.61 2.45
C THR A 108 -8.84 4.15 3.83
N ILE A 109 -8.19 5.03 4.59
CA ILE A 109 -7.73 4.72 5.96
C ILE A 109 -8.93 4.41 6.85
N GLN A 110 -10.01 5.19 6.77
CA GLN A 110 -11.23 4.92 7.55
C GLN A 110 -11.84 3.57 7.22
N LYS A 111 -11.93 3.19 5.93
CA LYS A 111 -12.41 1.86 5.51
C LYS A 111 -11.54 0.73 6.05
N ILE A 112 -10.23 0.93 6.12
CA ILE A 112 -9.28 -0.02 6.70
C ILE A 112 -9.47 -0.10 8.22
N LEU A 113 -9.58 1.04 8.91
CA LEU A 113 -9.77 1.11 10.37
C LEU A 113 -11.10 0.49 10.79
N LEU A 114 -12.17 0.66 10.01
CA LEU A 114 -13.45 0.02 10.27
C LEU A 114 -13.39 -1.52 10.25
N ARG A 115 -12.34 -2.10 9.65
CA ARG A 115 -12.06 -3.54 9.64
C ARG A 115 -11.04 -3.95 10.70
N ASN A 116 -10.52 -2.99 11.47
CA ASN A 116 -9.54 -3.24 12.53
C ASN A 116 -10.25 -3.68 13.82
N HIS A 117 -10.87 -4.84 13.79
CA HIS A 117 -11.52 -5.45 14.93
C HIS A 117 -11.37 -6.98 14.86
N PRO A 118 -11.48 -7.67 16.00
CA PRO A 118 -11.44 -9.12 16.03
C PRO A 118 -12.59 -9.76 15.22
N ILE A 119 -12.32 -10.95 14.70
CA ILE A 119 -13.32 -11.76 13.99
C ILE A 119 -14.33 -12.29 15.02
N ASN A 120 -15.58 -11.87 14.92
CA ASN A 120 -16.63 -12.25 15.86
C ASN A 120 -17.13 -13.70 15.72
N ASN A 121 -16.75 -14.41 14.64
CA ASN A 121 -17.18 -15.78 14.39
C ASN A 121 -16.08 -16.79 14.75
N LEU A 122 -15.95 -17.10 16.02
CA LEU A 122 -15.32 -18.35 16.46
C LEU A 122 -16.24 -19.51 16.04
N SER A 123 -16.19 -19.90 14.76
CA SER A 123 -16.75 -21.17 14.33
C SER A 123 -16.05 -22.29 15.11
N LYS A 124 -16.88 -23.26 15.56
CA LYS A 124 -16.44 -24.47 16.31
C LYS A 124 -15.11 -24.98 15.76
N GLU A 125 -14.17 -25.29 16.66
CA GLU A 125 -12.88 -25.90 16.32
C GLU A 125 -13.06 -26.97 15.24
N SER A 126 -12.49 -26.72 14.07
CA SER A 126 -12.51 -27.73 13.01
C SER A 126 -11.60 -28.89 13.40
N SER A 127 -11.99 -30.09 13.01
CA SER A 127 -11.22 -31.32 13.24
C SER A 127 -9.87 -31.37 12.51
N VAL A 128 -9.61 -30.38 11.64
CA VAL A 128 -8.33 -30.26 10.90
C VAL A 128 -7.30 -29.59 11.80
N ARG A 129 -6.35 -30.34 12.31
CA ARG A 129 -5.22 -29.83 13.08
C ARG A 129 -4.06 -29.57 12.13
N ILE A 130 -3.50 -28.36 12.14
CA ILE A 130 -2.19 -28.15 11.54
C ILE A 130 -1.18 -28.92 12.39
N ASP A 131 -0.45 -29.82 11.74
CA ASP A 131 0.61 -30.57 12.41
C ASP A 131 1.61 -29.55 13.00
N ALA A 132 1.93 -29.70 14.29
CA ALA A 132 2.91 -28.86 14.97
C ALA A 132 4.27 -28.83 14.23
N LYS A 133 4.55 -29.89 13.45
CA LYS A 133 5.72 -29.98 12.58
C LYS A 133 5.75 -28.89 11.52
N ASN A 134 4.60 -28.47 10.97
CA ASN A 134 4.50 -27.43 9.95
C ASN A 134 4.82 -26.03 10.49
N LEU A 135 4.69 -25.80 11.79
CA LEU A 135 5.02 -24.55 12.46
C LEU A 135 6.43 -24.55 13.07
N ALA A 136 7.07 -25.71 13.20
CA ALA A 136 8.35 -25.84 13.91
C ALA A 136 9.49 -25.06 13.26
N HIS A 137 9.49 -24.95 11.92
CA HIS A 137 10.53 -24.25 11.14
C HIS A 137 10.29 -22.73 11.01
N LEU A 138 9.14 -22.22 11.46
CA LEU A 138 8.84 -20.80 11.41
C LEU A 138 9.55 -20.03 12.52
N ASN A 139 10.05 -18.85 12.21
CA ASN A 139 10.55 -17.94 13.22
C ASN A 139 9.40 -17.31 14.03
N ILE A 140 9.74 -16.56 15.09
CA ILE A 140 8.77 -15.96 16.01
C ILE A 140 7.80 -15.05 15.26
N GLN A 141 8.29 -14.16 14.40
CA GLN A 141 7.48 -13.20 13.63
C GLN A 141 6.53 -13.91 12.65
N GLN A 142 7.00 -14.96 11.99
CA GLN A 142 6.16 -15.77 11.11
C GLN A 142 5.03 -16.47 11.88
N LYS A 143 5.34 -17.04 13.06
CA LYS A 143 4.34 -17.65 13.95
C LYS A 143 3.31 -16.63 14.43
N GLU A 144 3.75 -15.42 14.76
CA GLU A 144 2.86 -14.31 15.12
C GLU A 144 1.89 -14.00 13.99
N ALA A 145 2.39 -13.80 12.77
CA ALA A 145 1.54 -13.54 11.60
C ALA A 145 0.50 -14.63 11.34
N VAL A 146 0.90 -15.92 11.48
CA VAL A 146 -0.02 -17.07 11.34
C VAL A 146 -1.09 -17.05 12.44
N ASN A 147 -0.72 -16.71 13.67
CA ASN A 147 -1.67 -16.66 14.78
C ASN A 147 -2.71 -15.54 14.60
N LEU A 148 -2.35 -14.39 14.03
CA LEU A 148 -3.29 -13.29 13.78
C LEU A 148 -4.45 -13.70 12.87
N VAL A 149 -4.27 -14.69 12.00
CA VAL A 149 -5.35 -15.19 11.12
C VAL A 149 -6.53 -15.73 11.93
N LYS A 150 -6.30 -16.14 13.17
CA LYS A 150 -7.36 -16.69 14.04
C LYS A 150 -8.30 -15.61 14.56
N SER A 151 -7.80 -14.42 14.81
CA SER A 151 -8.49 -13.38 15.55
C SER A 151 -8.71 -12.08 14.79
N GLU A 152 -7.83 -11.71 13.87
CA GLU A 152 -7.84 -10.38 13.29
C GLU A 152 -8.50 -10.35 11.91
N GLN A 153 -9.36 -9.38 11.68
CA GLN A 153 -10.05 -9.23 10.39
C GLN A 153 -9.14 -8.58 9.33
N ILE A 154 -8.23 -7.72 9.74
CA ILE A 154 -7.20 -7.16 8.85
C ILE A 154 -5.81 -7.45 9.42
N ILE A 155 -4.90 -7.88 8.57
CA ILE A 155 -3.53 -8.23 8.95
C ILE A 155 -2.56 -7.54 7.99
N LEU A 156 -1.56 -6.86 8.55
CA LEU A 156 -0.49 -6.21 7.80
C LEU A 156 0.81 -7.02 7.97
N LEU A 157 1.29 -7.61 6.89
CA LEU A 157 2.54 -8.38 6.86
C LEU A 157 3.59 -7.62 6.06
N SER A 158 4.55 -7.02 6.74
CA SER A 158 5.64 -6.27 6.10
C SER A 158 6.96 -7.03 6.14
N GLY A 159 7.83 -6.81 5.16
CA GLY A 159 9.16 -7.40 5.15
C GLY A 159 9.88 -7.20 3.83
N GLY A 160 11.20 -7.12 3.89
CA GLY A 160 12.05 -6.98 2.70
C GLY A 160 12.10 -8.24 1.83
N PRO A 161 12.87 -8.19 0.73
CA PRO A 161 13.05 -9.35 -0.14
C PRO A 161 13.76 -10.48 0.62
N GLY A 162 13.29 -11.71 0.40
CA GLY A 162 13.90 -12.91 1.02
C GLY A 162 13.57 -13.14 2.49
N THR A 163 12.67 -12.38 3.11
CA THR A 163 12.25 -12.56 4.50
C THR A 163 11.23 -13.69 4.70
N GLY A 164 10.79 -14.34 3.62
CA GLY A 164 9.86 -15.46 3.70
C GLY A 164 8.39 -15.03 3.70
N LYS A 165 8.03 -13.84 3.19
CA LYS A 165 6.64 -13.39 3.08
C LYS A 165 5.74 -14.45 2.45
N THR A 166 6.11 -14.99 1.28
CA THR A 166 5.26 -15.97 0.57
C THR A 166 5.13 -17.29 1.33
N SER A 167 6.18 -17.75 2.00
CA SER A 167 6.11 -18.94 2.89
C SER A 167 5.19 -18.67 4.09
N THR A 168 5.23 -17.46 4.63
CA THR A 168 4.32 -17.05 5.72
C THR A 168 2.88 -17.00 5.23
N ILE A 169 2.61 -16.45 4.03
CA ILE A 169 1.28 -16.46 3.40
C ILE A 169 0.75 -17.90 3.31
N LEU A 170 1.54 -18.85 2.84
CA LEU A 170 1.12 -20.26 2.77
C LEU A 170 0.65 -20.78 4.15
N GLN A 171 1.41 -20.52 5.20
CA GLN A 171 1.03 -20.94 6.55
C GLN A 171 -0.20 -20.20 7.08
N MET A 172 -0.37 -18.93 6.71
CA MET A 172 -1.59 -18.18 7.03
C MET A 172 -2.82 -18.76 6.33
N LEU A 173 -2.70 -19.15 5.05
CA LEU A 173 -3.77 -19.83 4.30
C LEU A 173 -4.12 -21.19 4.91
N LEU A 174 -3.12 -21.96 5.30
CA LEU A 174 -3.31 -23.23 6.02
C LEU A 174 -4.06 -23.00 7.34
N GLN A 175 -3.67 -21.97 8.11
CA GLN A 175 -4.37 -21.61 9.34
C GLN A 175 -5.81 -21.22 9.10
N ALA A 176 -6.12 -20.48 8.02
CA ALA A 176 -7.49 -20.13 7.64
C ALA A 176 -8.32 -21.37 7.29
N LEU A 177 -7.78 -22.30 6.49
CA LEU A 177 -8.42 -23.57 6.13
C LEU A 177 -8.64 -24.49 7.34
N THR A 178 -7.73 -24.49 8.30
CA THR A 178 -7.88 -25.23 9.56
C THR A 178 -9.05 -24.68 10.37
N ARG A 179 -9.21 -23.35 10.41
CA ARG A 179 -10.32 -22.70 11.10
C ARG A 179 -11.65 -22.97 10.41
N ASN A 180 -11.70 -22.86 9.11
CA ASN A 180 -12.88 -23.09 8.28
C ASN A 180 -12.50 -23.80 6.98
N PRO A 181 -12.72 -25.12 6.87
CA PRO A 181 -12.40 -25.89 5.66
C PRO A 181 -13.19 -25.48 4.40
N THR A 182 -14.29 -24.75 4.54
CA THR A 182 -15.14 -24.30 3.42
C THR A 182 -14.91 -22.85 3.05
N ILE A 183 -13.92 -22.20 3.66
CA ILE A 183 -13.60 -20.77 3.43
C ILE A 183 -13.31 -20.49 1.96
N ASP A 184 -13.92 -19.44 1.40
CA ASP A 184 -13.63 -18.97 0.05
C ASP A 184 -12.47 -17.97 0.07
N ILE A 185 -11.36 -18.39 -0.51
CA ILE A 185 -10.08 -17.65 -0.47
C ILE A 185 -9.72 -17.15 -1.85
N ALA A 186 -9.29 -15.90 -1.90
CA ALA A 186 -8.68 -15.28 -3.06
C ALA A 186 -7.25 -14.80 -2.79
N MET A 187 -6.43 -14.80 -3.83
CA MET A 187 -5.13 -14.13 -3.85
C MET A 187 -5.13 -13.06 -4.94
N ALA A 188 -4.49 -11.94 -4.64
CA ALA A 188 -4.40 -10.81 -5.54
C ALA A 188 -3.00 -10.18 -5.52
N ALA A 189 -2.63 -9.53 -6.62
CA ALA A 189 -1.43 -8.73 -6.72
C ALA A 189 -1.65 -7.59 -7.74
N PRO A 190 -0.84 -6.51 -7.73
CA PRO A 190 -0.99 -5.39 -8.65
C PRO A 190 -0.71 -5.78 -10.11
N THR A 191 0.13 -6.79 -10.35
CA THR A 191 0.47 -7.25 -11.70
C THR A 191 0.12 -8.72 -11.92
N GLY A 192 -0.15 -9.10 -13.17
CA GLY A 192 -0.41 -10.50 -13.52
C GLY A 192 0.80 -11.41 -13.25
N LYS A 193 2.03 -10.89 -13.45
CA LYS A 193 3.28 -11.62 -13.16
C LYS A 193 3.43 -11.91 -11.66
N ALA A 194 3.14 -10.92 -10.80
CA ALA A 194 3.19 -11.10 -9.34
C ALA A 194 2.11 -12.09 -8.87
N ALA A 195 0.87 -11.97 -9.37
CA ALA A 195 -0.21 -12.90 -9.06
C ALA A 195 0.12 -14.35 -9.47
N LYS A 196 0.72 -14.54 -10.65
CA LYS A 196 1.18 -15.86 -11.11
C LYS A 196 2.29 -16.39 -10.21
N LYS A 197 3.31 -15.57 -9.92
CA LYS A 197 4.44 -15.95 -9.05
C LYS A 197 3.96 -16.37 -7.65
N LEU A 198 3.00 -15.61 -7.08
CA LEU A 198 2.40 -15.96 -5.79
C LEU A 198 1.75 -17.34 -5.86
N LYS A 199 0.91 -17.61 -6.90
CA LYS A 199 0.27 -18.91 -7.11
C LYS A 199 1.30 -20.03 -7.26
N ASP A 200 2.28 -19.86 -8.14
CA ASP A 200 3.31 -20.89 -8.41
C ASP A 200 4.10 -21.23 -7.12
N THR A 201 4.42 -20.21 -6.31
CA THR A 201 5.14 -20.42 -5.05
C THR A 201 4.29 -21.15 -4.01
N ILE A 202 3.00 -20.84 -3.92
CA ILE A 202 2.07 -21.57 -3.05
C ILE A 202 1.95 -23.01 -3.52
N GLN A 203 1.77 -23.25 -4.82
CA GLN A 203 1.70 -24.59 -5.39
C GLN A 203 2.94 -25.43 -5.11
N ALA A 204 4.14 -24.87 -5.26
CA ALA A 204 5.38 -25.56 -4.92
C ALA A 204 5.49 -25.88 -3.41
N GLY A 205 4.91 -25.05 -2.57
CA GLY A 205 4.96 -25.24 -1.11
C GLY A 205 3.99 -26.27 -0.57
N ILE A 206 3.02 -26.74 -1.37
CA ILE A 206 1.97 -27.69 -0.91
C ILE A 206 2.23 -29.13 -1.32
N GLU A 207 3.33 -29.44 -1.99
CA GLU A 207 3.64 -30.80 -2.46
C GLU A 207 3.70 -31.85 -1.34
N GLY A 208 3.99 -31.47 -0.11
CA GLY A 208 4.08 -32.34 1.05
C GLY A 208 2.83 -32.39 1.93
N PHE A 209 1.70 -31.81 1.50
CA PHE A 209 0.45 -31.80 2.27
C PHE A 209 -0.51 -32.88 1.79
N ASP A 210 -1.44 -33.28 2.69
CA ASP A 210 -2.50 -34.23 2.40
C ASP A 210 -3.45 -33.72 1.30
N ASP A 211 -4.00 -34.64 0.50
CA ASP A 211 -4.81 -34.37 -0.69
C ASP A 211 -5.94 -33.35 -0.46
N PRO A 212 -6.74 -33.39 0.60
CA PRO A 212 -7.83 -32.42 0.77
C PRO A 212 -7.34 -30.96 0.94
N ILE A 213 -6.21 -30.76 1.59
CA ILE A 213 -5.61 -29.43 1.78
C ILE A 213 -4.94 -28.98 0.48
N LYS A 214 -4.22 -29.89 -0.15
CA LYS A 214 -3.54 -29.67 -1.43
C LYS A 214 -4.52 -29.24 -2.52
N ASP A 215 -5.63 -29.97 -2.66
CA ASP A 215 -6.67 -29.63 -3.65
C ASP A 215 -7.27 -28.25 -3.42
N LYS A 216 -7.58 -27.90 -2.17
CA LYS A 216 -8.11 -26.57 -1.84
C LYS A 216 -7.12 -25.46 -2.16
N LEU A 217 -5.87 -25.58 -1.74
CA LEU A 217 -4.84 -24.56 -1.98
C LEU A 217 -4.51 -24.44 -3.48
N SER A 218 -4.53 -25.55 -4.24
CA SER A 218 -4.30 -25.55 -5.68
C SER A 218 -5.41 -24.81 -6.45
N ASN A 219 -6.62 -24.86 -5.96
CA ASN A 219 -7.80 -24.25 -6.56
C ASN A 219 -7.98 -22.76 -6.19
N ILE A 220 -7.17 -22.21 -5.27
CA ILE A 220 -7.26 -20.80 -4.94
C ILE A 220 -6.96 -19.95 -6.18
N HIS A 221 -7.89 -19.06 -6.49
CA HIS A 221 -7.72 -18.13 -7.60
C HIS A 221 -6.75 -17.00 -7.23
N SER A 222 -5.70 -16.86 -8.05
CA SER A 222 -4.77 -15.74 -7.98
C SER A 222 -4.88 -14.89 -9.24
N LYS A 223 -5.25 -13.62 -9.10
CA LYS A 223 -5.48 -12.71 -10.25
C LYS A 223 -4.91 -11.32 -9.96
N LYS A 224 -4.64 -10.55 -11.03
CA LYS A 224 -4.39 -9.12 -10.91
C LYS A 224 -5.58 -8.42 -10.24
N LEU A 225 -5.35 -7.45 -9.33
CA LEU A 225 -6.40 -6.68 -8.64
C LEU A 225 -7.46 -6.14 -9.61
N HIS A 226 -7.04 -5.53 -10.72
CA HIS A 226 -7.93 -5.02 -11.76
C HIS A 226 -8.86 -6.10 -12.37
N LYS A 227 -8.43 -7.37 -12.41
CA LYS A 227 -9.29 -8.47 -12.85
C LYS A 227 -10.32 -8.86 -11.79
N TRP A 228 -9.95 -8.79 -10.51
CA TRP A 228 -10.91 -8.97 -9.41
C TRP A 228 -11.97 -7.89 -9.42
N LEU A 229 -11.56 -6.63 -9.66
CA LEU A 229 -12.44 -5.47 -9.73
C LEU A 229 -13.21 -5.35 -11.05
N GLU A 230 -12.97 -6.23 -12.02
CA GLU A 230 -13.57 -6.16 -13.36
C GLU A 230 -13.39 -4.77 -13.97
N ALA A 231 -12.14 -4.27 -13.94
CA ALA A 231 -11.78 -2.95 -14.45
C ALA A 231 -12.12 -2.79 -15.93
N GLY A 232 -12.75 -1.70 -16.28
CA GLY A 232 -13.13 -1.31 -17.65
C GLY A 232 -12.92 0.19 -17.90
N PRO A 233 -13.28 0.69 -19.08
CA PRO A 233 -13.12 2.11 -19.45
C PRO A 233 -13.81 3.08 -18.48
N ASN A 234 -14.91 2.65 -17.87
CA ASN A 234 -15.72 3.44 -16.94
C ASN A 234 -15.39 3.16 -15.46
N GLY A 235 -14.22 2.62 -15.16
CA GLY A 235 -13.80 2.28 -13.79
C GLY A 235 -14.05 0.82 -13.43
N PHE A 236 -14.25 0.56 -12.13
CA PHE A 236 -14.44 -0.78 -11.59
C PHE A 236 -15.93 -1.17 -11.62
N ARG A 237 -16.22 -2.37 -12.12
CA ARG A 237 -17.60 -2.93 -12.10
C ARG A 237 -17.96 -3.54 -10.76
N ARG A 238 -16.97 -4.00 -9.98
CA ARG A 238 -17.14 -4.46 -8.60
C ARG A 238 -17.12 -3.26 -7.68
N ASN A 239 -18.11 -3.16 -6.79
CA ASN A 239 -18.31 -2.04 -5.87
C ASN A 239 -19.27 -2.47 -4.74
N SER A 240 -19.72 -1.55 -3.91
CA SER A 240 -20.64 -1.82 -2.78
C SER A 240 -22.01 -2.42 -3.19
N GLN A 241 -22.44 -2.26 -4.45
CA GLN A 241 -23.67 -2.86 -4.97
C GLN A 241 -23.42 -4.24 -5.62
N ARG A 242 -22.18 -4.52 -6.03
CA ARG A 242 -21.77 -5.77 -6.68
C ARG A 242 -20.52 -6.31 -6.02
N LEU A 243 -20.71 -6.90 -4.86
CA LEU A 243 -19.64 -7.38 -4.00
C LEU A 243 -18.91 -8.61 -4.58
N LEU A 244 -17.68 -8.78 -4.12
CA LEU A 244 -16.93 -10.01 -4.19
C LEU A 244 -17.32 -10.86 -3.00
N ASN A 245 -17.91 -12.02 -3.25
CA ASN A 245 -18.29 -12.97 -2.21
C ASN A 245 -17.04 -13.80 -1.82
N LEU A 246 -16.21 -13.24 -0.98
CA LEU A 246 -14.99 -13.84 -0.48
C LEU A 246 -14.98 -13.78 1.04
N ASP A 247 -14.46 -14.83 1.68
CA ASP A 247 -14.26 -14.86 3.12
C ASP A 247 -12.88 -14.36 3.52
N LEU A 248 -11.88 -14.58 2.65
CA LEU A 248 -10.50 -14.11 2.85
C LEU A 248 -9.85 -13.71 1.53
N ILE A 249 -9.17 -12.58 1.55
CA ILE A 249 -8.33 -12.15 0.44
C ILE A 249 -6.91 -11.83 0.92
N VAL A 250 -5.92 -12.35 0.20
CA VAL A 250 -4.50 -11.98 0.37
C VAL A 250 -4.09 -11.08 -0.77
N ILE A 251 -3.52 -9.92 -0.45
CA ILE A 251 -3.01 -8.95 -1.43
C ILE A 251 -1.50 -8.85 -1.24
N ASP A 252 -0.73 -9.36 -2.19
CA ASP A 252 0.73 -9.27 -2.19
C ASP A 252 1.22 -8.06 -3.00
N GLU A 253 2.45 -7.64 -2.76
CA GLU A 253 3.10 -6.47 -3.38
C GLU A 253 2.30 -5.17 -3.19
N MET A 254 1.79 -4.93 -1.97
CA MET A 254 1.00 -3.73 -1.62
C MET A 254 1.73 -2.42 -1.90
N SER A 255 3.06 -2.42 -1.88
CA SER A 255 3.89 -1.24 -2.23
C SER A 255 3.64 -0.71 -3.65
N MET A 256 3.11 -1.56 -4.55
CA MET A 256 2.79 -1.21 -5.94
C MET A 256 1.29 -0.98 -6.19
N VAL A 257 0.46 -1.00 -5.15
CA VAL A 257 -1.00 -0.79 -5.27
C VAL A 257 -1.31 0.69 -5.10
N ASP A 258 -1.95 1.28 -6.11
CA ASP A 258 -2.41 2.66 -6.05
C ASP A 258 -3.66 2.82 -5.18
N LEU A 259 -3.88 4.06 -4.74
CA LEU A 259 -4.95 4.43 -3.81
C LEU A 259 -6.34 4.11 -4.35
N SER A 260 -6.58 4.39 -5.64
CA SER A 260 -7.87 4.13 -6.30
C SER A 260 -8.20 2.64 -6.34
N THR A 261 -7.18 1.81 -6.63
CA THR A 261 -7.35 0.34 -6.70
C THR A 261 -7.68 -0.25 -5.34
N ILE A 262 -6.99 0.17 -4.27
CA ILE A 262 -7.29 -0.35 -2.92
C ILE A 262 -8.63 0.15 -2.41
N ASN A 263 -8.99 1.41 -2.65
CA ASN A 263 -10.28 1.96 -2.28
C ASN A 263 -11.43 1.23 -2.97
N GLY A 264 -11.33 1.02 -4.29
CA GLY A 264 -12.30 0.22 -5.05
C GLY A 264 -12.41 -1.23 -4.56
N LEU A 265 -11.30 -1.84 -4.13
CA LEU A 265 -11.33 -3.19 -3.54
C LEU A 265 -12.05 -3.21 -2.20
N LEU A 266 -11.77 -2.26 -1.32
CA LEU A 266 -12.43 -2.17 -0.01
C LEU A 266 -13.95 -1.96 -0.16
N ASP A 267 -14.39 -1.23 -1.19
CA ASP A 267 -15.82 -1.09 -1.52
C ASP A 267 -16.43 -2.38 -2.07
N ALA A 268 -15.65 -3.17 -2.81
CA ALA A 268 -16.13 -4.41 -3.41
C ALA A 268 -16.11 -5.61 -2.46
N LEU A 269 -15.49 -5.52 -1.29
CA LEU A 269 -15.43 -6.61 -0.30
C LEU A 269 -16.55 -6.50 0.72
N THR A 270 -17.11 -7.66 1.12
CA THR A 270 -18.04 -7.74 2.26
C THR A 270 -17.36 -7.25 3.53
N LYS A 271 -18.14 -6.73 4.49
CA LYS A 271 -17.59 -6.28 5.78
C LYS A 271 -16.95 -7.41 6.59
N SER A 272 -17.40 -8.64 6.39
CA SER A 272 -16.90 -9.85 7.05
C SER A 272 -15.65 -10.45 6.39
N CYS A 273 -15.28 -10.01 5.18
CA CYS A 273 -14.11 -10.54 4.49
C CYS A 273 -12.83 -10.20 5.25
N GLN A 274 -12.08 -11.23 5.60
CA GLN A 274 -10.74 -11.08 6.20
C GLN A 274 -9.74 -10.63 5.14
N ILE A 275 -8.87 -9.67 5.47
CA ILE A 275 -7.91 -9.09 4.53
C ILE A 275 -6.49 -9.26 5.07
N ILE A 276 -5.61 -9.82 4.26
CA ILE A 276 -4.17 -9.89 4.53
C ILE A 276 -3.46 -9.01 3.51
N LEU A 277 -2.90 -7.89 3.97
CA LEU A 277 -2.08 -6.97 3.17
C LEU A 277 -0.61 -7.31 3.34
N VAL A 278 0.07 -7.60 2.24
CA VAL A 278 1.48 -8.00 2.25
C VAL A 278 2.30 -7.06 1.37
N GLY A 279 3.40 -6.52 1.90
CA GLY A 279 4.22 -5.61 1.14
C GLY A 279 5.63 -5.43 1.69
N ASP A 280 6.42 -4.67 0.97
CA ASP A 280 7.76 -4.26 1.37
C ASP A 280 7.77 -2.75 1.56
N PRO A 281 8.02 -2.25 2.79
CA PRO A 281 8.00 -0.81 3.05
C PRO A 281 9.15 -0.04 2.40
N ASP A 282 10.21 -0.76 2.01
CA ASP A 282 11.42 -0.18 1.43
C ASP A 282 11.37 -0.20 -0.13
N GLN A 283 10.28 -0.70 -0.74
CA GLN A 283 10.11 -0.66 -2.20
C GLN A 283 9.62 0.71 -2.69
N LEU A 284 9.83 0.96 -3.98
CA LEU A 284 9.39 2.18 -4.65
C LEU A 284 7.86 2.31 -4.62
N LEU A 285 7.41 3.57 -4.61
CA LEU A 285 6.00 3.94 -4.72
C LEU A 285 5.39 3.45 -6.04
N PRO A 286 4.06 3.23 -6.07
CA PRO A 286 3.37 2.87 -7.30
C PRO A 286 3.45 4.01 -8.33
N ILE A 287 3.34 3.66 -9.60
CA ILE A 287 3.15 4.63 -10.69
C ILE A 287 1.67 5.03 -10.64
N GLY A 288 1.36 6.16 -10.01
CA GLY A 288 -0.01 6.66 -9.81
C GLY A 288 -0.14 7.40 -8.48
N SER A 289 -1.32 7.94 -8.21
CA SER A 289 -1.55 8.67 -6.97
C SER A 289 -1.57 7.71 -5.77
N GLY A 290 -0.60 7.86 -4.89
CA GLY A 290 -0.64 7.42 -3.51
C GLY A 290 -0.28 5.97 -3.21
N GLY A 291 0.86 5.78 -2.58
CA GLY A 291 1.20 4.53 -1.92
C GLY A 291 0.54 4.43 -0.55
N ILE A 292 -0.68 3.88 -0.47
CA ILE A 292 -1.35 3.66 0.84
C ILE A 292 -0.51 2.78 1.77
N TRP A 293 0.30 1.88 1.21
CA TRP A 293 1.14 0.98 2.00
C TRP A 293 2.14 1.74 2.86
N GLN A 294 2.79 2.78 2.33
CA GLN A 294 3.74 3.62 3.07
C GLN A 294 3.03 4.37 4.19
N ILE A 295 1.85 4.93 3.91
CA ILE A 295 1.05 5.64 4.92
C ILE A 295 0.68 4.70 6.09
N LEU A 296 0.32 3.44 5.79
CA LEU A 296 0.03 2.43 6.81
C LEU A 296 1.28 2.04 7.64
N GLN A 297 2.50 2.31 7.14
CA GLN A 297 3.75 2.07 7.87
C GLN A 297 4.26 3.29 8.63
N GLU A 298 3.69 4.49 8.42
CA GLU A 298 4.04 5.70 9.16
C GLU A 298 3.69 5.57 10.64
N LYS A 299 4.49 6.19 11.49
CA LYS A 299 4.41 6.01 12.96
C LYS A 299 3.01 6.29 13.51
N GLU A 300 2.36 7.35 13.03
CA GLU A 300 1.04 7.78 13.49
C GLU A 300 -0.07 6.80 13.12
N THR A 301 -0.07 6.31 11.88
CA THR A 301 -1.06 5.33 11.40
C THR A 301 -0.78 3.94 11.95
N LYS A 302 0.50 3.58 12.09
CA LYS A 302 0.96 2.29 12.56
C LYS A 302 0.50 1.97 13.98
N THR A 303 0.36 2.98 14.85
CA THR A 303 -0.15 2.79 16.22
C THR A 303 -1.53 2.16 16.24
N ASN A 304 -2.37 2.43 15.24
CA ASN A 304 -3.71 1.85 15.11
C ASN A 304 -3.70 0.37 14.73
N PHE A 305 -2.57 -0.14 14.20
CA PHE A 305 -2.43 -1.52 13.72
C PHE A 305 -1.38 -2.32 14.49
N GLN A 306 -0.99 -1.90 15.70
CA GLN A 306 0.08 -2.57 16.46
C GLN A 306 -0.22 -4.03 16.74
N SER A 307 -1.48 -4.37 17.04
CA SER A 307 -1.90 -5.72 17.37
C SER A 307 -2.00 -6.66 16.17
N ASN A 308 -2.13 -6.14 14.97
CA ASN A 308 -2.38 -6.91 13.74
C ASN A 308 -1.36 -6.62 12.62
N SER A 309 -0.22 -6.03 12.96
CA SER A 309 0.88 -5.74 12.04
C SER A 309 2.14 -6.49 12.45
N VAL A 310 2.69 -7.29 11.53
CA VAL A 310 3.93 -8.05 11.73
C VAL A 310 4.97 -7.62 10.72
N LYS A 311 6.20 -7.36 11.19
CA LYS A 311 7.36 -7.05 10.34
C LYS A 311 8.36 -8.20 10.36
N LEU A 312 8.52 -8.88 9.22
CA LEU A 312 9.54 -9.91 9.03
C LEU A 312 10.91 -9.24 8.81
N THR A 313 11.83 -9.47 9.73
CA THR A 313 13.18 -8.86 9.69
C THR A 313 14.26 -9.83 9.25
N LYS A 314 14.09 -11.14 9.51
CA LYS A 314 15.10 -12.16 9.18
C LYS A 314 15.08 -12.48 7.68
N SER A 315 16.17 -12.19 6.97
CA SER A 315 16.33 -12.56 5.56
C SER A 315 16.93 -13.97 5.44
N TYR A 316 16.36 -14.79 4.57
CA TYR A 316 16.80 -16.15 4.28
C TYR A 316 17.52 -16.27 2.92
N ARG A 317 17.35 -15.26 2.06
CA ARG A 317 17.87 -15.27 0.69
C ARG A 317 19.24 -14.60 0.56
N ASN A 318 19.46 -13.54 1.32
CA ASN A 318 20.70 -12.77 1.27
C ASN A 318 21.60 -13.17 2.43
N LYS A 319 22.64 -13.99 2.13
CA LYS A 319 23.72 -14.31 3.06
C LYS A 319 25.01 -13.68 2.52
N GLY A 320 25.86 -13.15 3.39
CA GLY A 320 27.16 -12.58 3.03
C GLY A 320 27.08 -11.11 2.55
N ASP A 321 27.94 -10.76 1.59
CA ASP A 321 28.23 -9.38 1.17
C ASP A 321 26.99 -8.58 0.69
N ILE A 322 26.02 -9.24 0.04
CA ILE A 322 24.80 -8.58 -0.41
C ILE A 322 23.93 -8.11 0.76
N ALA A 323 23.90 -8.88 1.86
CA ALA A 323 23.18 -8.46 3.07
C ALA A 323 23.88 -7.26 3.74
N LEU A 324 25.20 -7.29 3.78
CA LEU A 324 26.03 -6.19 4.30
C LEU A 324 25.80 -4.92 3.48
N LEU A 325 25.99 -4.99 2.16
CA LEU A 325 25.77 -3.88 1.23
C LEU A 325 24.37 -3.23 1.37
N ARG A 326 23.33 -4.06 1.48
CA ARG A 326 21.96 -3.56 1.67
C ARG A 326 21.79 -2.83 3.00
N ASN A 327 22.32 -3.38 4.08
CA ASN A 327 22.18 -2.80 5.41
C ASN A 327 22.96 -1.49 5.51
N THR A 328 24.19 -1.45 4.99
CA THR A 328 24.99 -0.24 4.95
C THR A 328 24.30 0.86 4.12
N LEU A 329 23.75 0.52 2.96
CA LEU A 329 23.02 1.47 2.14
C LEU A 329 21.80 2.05 2.87
N LYS A 330 21.09 1.22 3.63
CA LYS A 330 19.87 1.60 4.34
C LYS A 330 20.15 2.39 5.61
N ASP A 331 21.12 1.94 6.41
CA ASP A 331 21.36 2.45 7.76
C ASP A 331 22.37 3.59 7.78
N GLU A 332 23.35 3.57 6.88
CA GLU A 332 24.49 4.50 6.83
C GLU A 332 24.51 5.38 5.57
N GLY A 333 23.67 5.08 4.59
CA GLY A 333 23.49 5.86 3.37
C GLY A 333 24.52 5.58 2.26
N VAL A 334 24.37 6.31 1.15
CA VAL A 334 25.13 6.08 -0.09
C VAL A 334 26.65 6.27 0.09
N ASN A 335 27.04 7.21 0.93
CA ASN A 335 28.49 7.49 1.12
C ASN A 335 29.20 6.31 1.80
N ALA A 336 28.62 5.70 2.83
CA ALA A 336 29.18 4.53 3.49
C ALA A 336 29.20 3.29 2.57
N PHE A 337 28.20 3.15 1.69
CA PHE A 337 28.14 2.09 0.70
C PHE A 337 29.34 2.06 -0.26
N TRP A 338 29.89 3.22 -0.65
CA TRP A 338 31.05 3.31 -1.55
C TRP A 338 32.38 3.05 -0.86
N HIS A 339 32.41 2.88 0.45
CA HIS A 339 33.59 2.55 1.24
C HIS A 339 33.68 1.07 1.67
N LEU A 340 32.70 0.26 1.25
CA LEU A 340 32.68 -1.21 1.38
C LEU A 340 33.30 -1.87 0.16
#